data_df56d2712b6d77bc25ce2f3408f0f773
#
_entry.id   df56d2712b6d77bc25ce2f3408f0f773
#
_cell.length_a   1.000
_cell.length_b   1.000
_cell.length_c   1.000
_cell.angle_alpha   90.00
_cell.angle_beta   90.00
_cell.angle_gamma   90.00
#
_symmetry.space_group_name_H-M   'P 1'
#
loop_
_entity.id
_entity.type
_entity.pdbx_description
1 polymer ?
#
loop_
_entity_poly.entity_id
_entity_poly.type
_entity_poly.pdbx_seq_one_letter_code
_entity_poly.pdbx_strand_id
1 'polypeptide(L)'
;GFPDKIQPLFQAINLAEYVIFHVDKLDKFTGEQIIALDSLKKEKGILSHTFDVDESKLDAMIKGTVVEKYTKVDQDKIKEEMDKLEPISNDGPSEMIIDHCFDVKGVGTVILGKVTSGKVKQYDNLKLYPAGIDVLIKSIQMHDDPVDESICPARVGLAVKGAKPEEVGRGDVISEEGVVDIKSEIELDFQKNPFYKSEIAENQGCLVNIGLQIKAAKFLSLSPLKLKFEKPIVCKKDQIVVVLKPESTSIRILGSGKIK
;
A
#
# COMPACT_ATOMS: atom_id res chain seq x y z
N GLY A 1 -13.58 9.25 2.13
CA GLY A 1 -12.19 9.00 2.54
C GLY A 1 -12.09 8.51 3.97
N PHE A 2 -10.85 8.43 4.50
CA PHE A 2 -10.62 8.28 5.94
C PHE A 2 -11.07 9.58 6.66
N PRO A 3 -11.75 9.53 7.82
CA PRO A 3 -11.97 8.35 8.67
C PRO A 3 -13.19 7.50 8.33
N ASP A 4 -14.09 7.90 7.45
CA ASP A 4 -15.32 7.15 7.16
C ASP A 4 -15.02 5.75 6.62
N LYS A 5 -14.06 5.66 5.72
CA LYS A 5 -13.56 4.40 5.15
C LYS A 5 -12.09 4.23 5.48
N ILE A 6 -11.73 3.04 5.98
CA ILE A 6 -10.33 2.75 6.35
C ILE A 6 -9.43 2.43 5.14
N GLN A 7 -10.01 1.95 4.05
CA GLN A 7 -9.26 1.50 2.86
C GLN A 7 -8.36 2.60 2.25
N PRO A 8 -8.82 3.87 2.07
CA PRO A 8 -7.96 4.93 1.56
C PRO A 8 -6.71 5.22 2.40
N LEU A 9 -6.79 5.03 3.72
CA LEU A 9 -5.64 5.16 4.61
C LEU A 9 -4.54 4.17 4.22
N PHE A 10 -4.89 2.89 4.08
CA PHE A 10 -3.92 1.84 3.69
C PHE A 10 -3.37 2.05 2.29
N GLN A 11 -4.19 2.50 1.34
CA GLN A 11 -3.74 2.80 -0.02
C GLN A 11 -2.74 3.96 -0.03
N ALA A 12 -3.00 5.04 0.71
CA ALA A 12 -2.07 6.17 0.84
C ALA A 12 -0.74 5.76 1.48
N ILE A 13 -0.78 5.01 2.59
CA ILE A 13 0.42 4.55 3.29
C ILE A 13 1.26 3.61 2.40
N ASN A 14 0.64 2.74 1.60
CA ASN A 14 1.36 1.82 0.72
C ASN A 14 2.05 2.54 -0.46
N LEU A 15 1.49 3.66 -0.94
CA LEU A 15 2.14 4.48 -1.98
C LEU A 15 3.30 5.31 -1.44
N ALA A 16 3.26 5.68 -0.15
CA ALA A 16 4.27 6.54 0.45
C ALA A 16 5.59 5.80 0.71
N GLU A 17 6.72 6.46 0.45
CA GLU A 17 8.05 6.04 0.88
C GLU A 17 8.33 6.56 2.28
N TYR A 18 8.05 7.85 2.48
CA TYR A 18 8.11 8.54 3.75
C TYR A 18 6.72 9.00 4.16
N VAL A 19 6.46 9.03 5.43
CA VAL A 19 5.17 9.47 5.98
C VAL A 19 5.36 10.81 6.70
N ILE A 20 4.52 11.79 6.36
CA ILE A 20 4.36 12.97 7.20
C ILE A 20 3.11 12.71 8.04
N PHE A 21 3.33 12.46 9.32
CA PHE A 21 2.26 12.22 10.29
C PHE A 21 2.05 13.48 11.12
N HIS A 22 1.09 14.31 10.69
CA HIS A 22 0.69 15.50 11.43
C HIS A 22 -0.53 15.21 12.30
N VAL A 23 -0.43 15.51 13.59
CA VAL A 23 -1.47 15.24 14.58
C VAL A 23 -2.08 16.56 15.03
N ASP A 24 -3.37 16.75 14.76
CA ASP A 24 -4.17 17.89 15.18
C ASP A 24 -4.98 17.62 16.47
N LYS A 25 -5.26 16.35 16.75
CA LYS A 25 -5.96 15.91 17.95
C LYS A 25 -5.68 14.44 18.28
N LEU A 26 -5.84 14.09 19.54
CA LEU A 26 -5.70 12.71 20.02
C LEU A 26 -7.08 12.06 20.13
N ASP A 27 -7.44 11.24 19.15
CA ASP A 27 -8.70 10.49 19.14
C ASP A 27 -8.48 9.04 18.65
N LYS A 28 -9.59 8.28 18.50
CA LYS A 28 -9.52 6.91 17.99
C LYS A 28 -8.93 6.81 16.59
N PHE A 29 -9.09 7.84 15.76
CA PHE A 29 -8.61 7.82 14.38
C PHE A 29 -7.10 8.06 14.33
N THR A 30 -6.56 8.90 15.21
CA THR A 30 -5.12 9.01 15.44
C THR A 30 -4.54 7.65 15.86
N GLY A 31 -5.21 6.94 16.77
CA GLY A 31 -4.82 5.59 17.15
C GLY A 31 -4.84 4.59 16.00
N GLU A 32 -5.87 4.63 15.14
CA GLU A 32 -5.93 3.78 13.94
C GLU A 32 -4.83 4.10 12.93
N GLN A 33 -4.48 5.37 12.76
CA GLN A 33 -3.36 5.78 11.88
C GLN A 33 -2.03 5.23 12.40
N ILE A 34 -1.75 5.35 13.70
CA ILE A 34 -0.55 4.79 14.33
C ILE A 34 -0.49 3.27 14.13
N ILE A 35 -1.60 2.56 14.39
CA ILE A 35 -1.68 1.10 14.19
C ILE A 35 -1.49 0.73 12.72
N ALA A 36 -2.05 1.51 11.77
CA ALA A 36 -1.88 1.25 10.35
C ALA A 36 -0.43 1.38 9.91
N LEU A 37 0.26 2.45 10.35
CA LEU A 37 1.68 2.68 10.08
C LEU A 37 2.55 1.56 10.68
N ASP A 38 2.26 1.16 11.91
CA ASP A 38 2.99 0.06 12.57
C ASP A 38 2.72 -1.29 11.91
N SER A 39 1.47 -1.58 11.52
CA SER A 39 1.10 -2.82 10.82
C SER A 39 1.81 -2.96 9.48
N LEU A 40 2.00 -1.85 8.75
CA LEU A 40 2.70 -1.80 7.47
C LEU A 40 4.22 -1.60 7.61
N LYS A 41 4.74 -1.50 8.84
CA LYS A 41 6.17 -1.28 9.13
C LYS A 41 6.76 -0.07 8.40
N LYS A 42 6.02 1.03 8.36
CA LYS A 42 6.48 2.30 7.78
C LYS A 42 7.38 3.04 8.77
N GLU A 43 8.64 2.66 8.79
CA GLU A 43 9.63 3.11 9.81
C GLU A 43 10.20 4.51 9.56
N LYS A 44 10.03 5.06 8.34
CA LYS A 44 10.59 6.34 7.95
C LYS A 44 9.51 7.40 7.84
N GLY A 45 9.66 8.48 8.57
CA GLY A 45 8.68 9.57 8.53
C GLY A 45 9.05 10.75 9.40
N ILE A 46 8.20 11.77 9.28
CA ILE A 46 8.24 13.01 10.05
C ILE A 46 6.97 13.03 10.91
N LEU A 47 7.13 13.29 12.21
CA LEU A 47 6.04 13.51 13.16
C LEU A 47 5.97 14.99 13.50
N SER A 48 4.80 15.55 13.34
CA SER A 48 4.50 16.92 13.78
C SER A 48 3.12 16.96 14.42
N HIS A 49 2.85 17.96 15.23
CA HIS A 49 1.54 18.16 15.84
C HIS A 49 1.23 19.66 16.05
N THR A 50 -0.04 19.97 16.26
CA THR A 50 -0.45 21.32 16.65
C THR A 50 -0.11 21.57 18.13
N PHE A 51 -0.04 22.84 18.51
CA PHE A 51 0.31 23.24 19.88
C PHE A 51 -0.71 22.78 20.94
N ASP A 52 -1.95 22.47 20.55
CA ASP A 52 -3.01 22.01 21.45
C ASP A 52 -2.89 20.51 21.80
N VAL A 53 -2.02 19.77 21.12
CA VAL A 53 -1.82 18.35 21.36
C VAL A 53 -0.97 18.14 22.61
N ASP A 54 -1.46 17.32 23.53
CA ASP A 54 -0.72 16.86 24.71
C ASP A 54 0.41 15.90 24.28
N GLU A 55 1.64 16.40 24.23
CA GLU A 55 2.81 15.63 23.81
C GLU A 55 3.04 14.38 24.65
N SER A 56 2.81 14.46 25.96
CA SER A 56 3.01 13.30 26.86
C SER A 56 2.06 12.15 26.51
N LYS A 57 0.82 12.50 26.14
CA LYS A 57 -0.16 11.49 25.68
C LYS A 57 0.19 10.96 24.29
N LEU A 58 0.64 11.83 23.38
CA LEU A 58 1.08 11.41 22.04
C LEU A 58 2.27 10.45 22.17
N ASP A 59 3.26 10.77 22.99
CA ASP A 59 4.42 9.92 23.25
C ASP A 59 4.02 8.57 23.84
N ALA A 60 3.06 8.56 24.74
CA ALA A 60 2.51 7.30 25.26
C ALA A 60 1.79 6.46 24.20
N MET A 61 1.09 7.11 23.24
CA MET A 61 0.39 6.41 22.17
C MET A 61 1.33 5.81 21.11
N ILE A 62 2.45 6.49 20.79
CA ILE A 62 3.40 6.03 19.76
C ILE A 62 4.45 5.08 20.32
N LYS A 63 4.60 4.99 21.64
CA LYS A 63 5.60 4.16 22.31
C LYS A 63 5.53 2.70 21.87
N GLY A 64 6.66 2.15 21.44
CA GLY A 64 6.79 0.78 20.95
C GLY A 64 6.28 0.56 19.53
N THR A 65 5.83 1.62 18.83
CA THR A 65 5.41 1.56 17.41
C THR A 65 6.51 2.11 16.49
N VAL A 66 6.34 1.93 15.17
CA VAL A 66 7.27 2.52 14.19
C VAL A 66 7.27 4.05 14.23
N VAL A 67 6.18 4.69 14.66
CA VAL A 67 6.04 6.15 14.73
C VAL A 67 6.97 6.77 15.78
N GLU A 68 7.35 6.00 16.81
CA GLU A 68 8.34 6.43 17.81
C GLU A 68 9.70 6.79 17.17
N LYS A 69 10.02 6.19 16.01
CA LYS A 69 11.27 6.41 15.26
C LYS A 69 11.25 7.65 14.36
N TYR A 70 10.08 8.27 14.18
CA TYR A 70 9.94 9.40 13.26
C TYR A 70 10.68 10.65 13.77
N THR A 71 11.22 11.43 12.84
CA THR A 71 11.82 12.72 13.17
C THR A 71 10.73 13.68 13.64
N LYS A 72 10.80 14.09 14.91
CA LYS A 72 9.86 15.08 15.47
C LYS A 72 10.29 16.48 15.08
N VAL A 73 9.38 17.25 14.50
CA VAL A 73 9.62 18.64 14.08
C VAL A 73 8.39 19.51 14.32
N ASP A 74 8.62 20.79 14.50
CA ASP A 74 7.55 21.78 14.47
C ASP A 74 6.93 21.89 13.09
N GLN A 75 5.68 22.28 12.99
CA GLN A 75 4.91 22.31 11.74
C GLN A 75 5.57 23.17 10.65
N ASP A 76 6.20 24.29 11.01
CA ASP A 76 6.90 25.20 10.10
C ASP A 76 8.19 24.62 9.51
N LYS A 77 8.76 23.60 10.15
CA LYS A 77 10.00 22.93 9.73
C LYS A 77 9.78 21.67 8.89
N ILE A 78 8.54 21.24 8.68
CA ILE A 78 8.23 20.02 7.90
C ILE A 78 8.89 20.09 6.52
N LYS A 79 8.76 21.22 5.81
CA LYS A 79 9.34 21.38 4.47
C LYS A 79 10.87 21.26 4.47
N GLU A 80 11.53 21.90 5.42
CA GLU A 80 12.99 21.82 5.57
C GLU A 80 13.45 20.37 5.81
N GLU A 81 12.69 19.62 6.60
CA GLU A 81 13.02 18.21 6.86
C GLU A 81 12.70 17.31 5.66
N MET A 82 11.64 17.61 4.91
CA MET A 82 11.34 16.90 3.65
C MET A 82 12.45 17.07 2.61
N ASP A 83 13.03 18.27 2.50
CA ASP A 83 14.08 18.58 1.52
C ASP A 83 15.39 17.79 1.79
N LYS A 84 15.53 17.16 2.96
CA LYS A 84 16.66 16.29 3.33
C LYS A 84 16.43 14.83 2.98
N LEU A 85 15.21 14.45 2.56
CA LEU A 85 14.86 13.06 2.30
C LEU A 85 15.36 12.62 0.92
N GLU A 86 16.02 11.46 0.90
CA GLU A 86 16.49 10.83 -0.33
C GLU A 86 15.51 9.75 -0.81
N PRO A 87 15.26 9.63 -2.13
CA PRO A 87 14.42 8.57 -2.67
C PRO A 87 14.89 7.18 -2.24
N ILE A 88 13.94 6.30 -1.89
CA ILE A 88 14.25 4.90 -1.56
C ILE A 88 14.23 4.08 -2.85
N SER A 89 15.39 3.83 -3.43
CA SER A 89 15.54 2.99 -4.61
C SER A 89 15.47 1.50 -4.27
N ASN A 90 15.07 0.71 -5.25
CA ASN A 90 15.11 -0.75 -5.22
C ASN A 90 15.50 -1.23 -6.62
N ASP A 91 16.71 -1.77 -6.78
CA ASP A 91 17.31 -2.17 -8.05
C ASP A 91 16.93 -3.60 -8.49
N GLY A 92 15.86 -4.16 -7.97
CA GLY A 92 15.36 -5.47 -8.37
C GLY A 92 14.79 -5.53 -9.78
N PRO A 93 14.09 -6.62 -10.15
CA PRO A 93 13.40 -6.73 -11.42
C PRO A 93 12.32 -5.66 -11.59
N SER A 94 11.95 -5.38 -12.83
CA SER A 94 10.96 -4.36 -13.18
C SER A 94 9.61 -4.70 -12.57
N GLU A 95 9.10 -3.77 -11.75
CA GLU A 95 7.79 -3.89 -11.13
C GLU A 95 7.15 -2.51 -10.95
N MET A 96 5.88 -2.41 -11.33
CA MET A 96 5.05 -1.23 -11.13
C MET A 96 3.71 -1.63 -10.54
N ILE A 97 3.31 -1.01 -9.44
CA ILE A 97 1.98 -1.16 -8.86
C ILE A 97 1.02 -0.12 -9.47
N ILE A 98 -0.17 -0.57 -9.84
CA ILE A 98 -1.16 0.25 -10.55
C ILE A 98 -2.06 0.99 -9.55
N ASP A 99 -2.17 2.31 -9.70
CA ASP A 99 -3.10 3.14 -8.95
C ASP A 99 -4.38 3.41 -9.75
N HIS A 100 -4.26 3.71 -11.03
CA HIS A 100 -5.41 4.04 -11.88
C HIS A 100 -5.19 3.63 -13.34
N CYS A 101 -6.32 3.38 -14.06
CA CYS A 101 -6.28 3.06 -15.48
C CYS A 101 -7.48 3.71 -16.19
N PHE A 102 -7.27 4.26 -17.38
CA PHE A 102 -8.32 4.88 -18.19
C PHE A 102 -7.93 4.88 -19.68
N ASP A 103 -8.90 5.12 -20.53
CA ASP A 103 -8.66 5.28 -21.96
C ASP A 103 -8.50 6.76 -22.33
N VAL A 104 -7.53 7.03 -23.21
CA VAL A 104 -7.26 8.38 -23.73
C VAL A 104 -7.42 8.37 -25.25
N LYS A 105 -8.32 9.21 -25.76
CA LYS A 105 -8.57 9.31 -27.21
C LYS A 105 -7.28 9.60 -27.99
N GLY A 106 -6.96 8.73 -28.94
CA GLY A 106 -5.75 8.82 -29.77
C GLY A 106 -4.49 8.20 -29.18
N VAL A 107 -4.48 7.89 -27.87
CA VAL A 107 -3.37 7.23 -27.19
C VAL A 107 -3.69 5.75 -26.90
N GLY A 108 -4.92 5.49 -26.43
CA GLY A 108 -5.41 4.20 -25.96
C GLY A 108 -5.31 4.09 -24.44
N THR A 109 -5.07 2.88 -23.95
CA THR A 109 -5.01 2.59 -22.51
C THR A 109 -3.81 3.25 -21.85
N VAL A 110 -4.10 4.07 -20.82
CA VAL A 110 -3.09 4.73 -19.98
C VAL A 110 -3.21 4.19 -18.56
N ILE A 111 -2.10 3.80 -17.99
CA ILE A 111 -1.98 3.24 -16.65
C ILE A 111 -1.12 4.18 -15.80
N LEU A 112 -1.68 4.67 -14.69
CA LEU A 112 -0.95 5.45 -13.69
C LEU A 112 -0.53 4.53 -12.55
N GLY A 113 0.68 4.70 -12.07
CA GLY A 113 1.17 3.90 -10.95
C GLY A 113 2.53 4.35 -10.43
N LYS A 114 3.13 3.48 -9.64
CA LYS A 114 4.44 3.69 -9.04
C LYS A 114 5.36 2.53 -9.38
N VAL A 115 6.54 2.82 -9.89
CA VAL A 115 7.62 1.83 -10.03
C VAL A 115 8.09 1.46 -8.63
N THR A 116 7.94 0.20 -8.24
CA THR A 116 8.25 -0.31 -6.90
C THR A 116 9.56 -1.09 -6.83
N SER A 117 10.08 -1.48 -8.00
CA SER A 117 11.36 -2.17 -8.14
C SER A 117 11.91 -1.98 -9.55
N GLY A 118 13.22 -1.95 -9.65
CA GLY A 118 13.94 -1.85 -10.90
C GLY A 118 13.58 -0.62 -11.73
N LYS A 119 13.40 -0.81 -13.01
CA LYS A 119 13.08 0.26 -13.97
C LYS A 119 12.12 -0.23 -15.04
N VAL A 120 11.40 0.72 -15.63
CA VAL A 120 10.48 0.50 -16.74
C VAL A 120 10.95 1.36 -17.91
N LYS A 121 11.06 0.78 -19.10
CA LYS A 121 11.51 1.46 -20.32
C LYS A 121 10.44 1.45 -21.39
N GLN A 122 10.53 2.44 -22.28
CA GLN A 122 9.77 2.42 -23.52
C GLN A 122 10.11 1.18 -24.33
N TYR A 123 9.09 0.53 -24.88
CA TYR A 123 9.13 -0.74 -25.62
C TYR A 123 9.42 -2.00 -24.80
N ASP A 124 9.47 -1.91 -23.48
CA ASP A 124 9.47 -3.11 -22.62
C ASP A 124 8.18 -3.92 -22.84
N ASN A 125 8.36 -5.24 -22.89
CA ASN A 125 7.26 -6.21 -22.82
C ASN A 125 7.23 -6.77 -21.41
N LEU A 126 6.20 -6.41 -20.66
CA LEU A 126 5.95 -6.85 -19.28
C LEU A 126 4.62 -7.58 -19.20
N LYS A 127 4.31 -8.14 -18.04
CA LYS A 127 3.07 -8.87 -17.82
C LYS A 127 2.20 -8.16 -16.78
N LEU A 128 0.91 -7.98 -17.11
CA LEU A 128 -0.11 -7.46 -16.20
C LEU A 128 -0.69 -8.59 -15.36
N TYR A 129 -0.60 -8.49 -14.05
CA TYR A 129 -1.11 -9.44 -13.08
C TYR A 129 -2.27 -8.84 -12.27
N PRO A 130 -3.33 -9.63 -11.92
CA PRO A 130 -3.44 -11.09 -12.05
C PRO A 130 -3.96 -11.56 -13.41
N ALA A 131 -4.26 -10.69 -14.36
CA ALA A 131 -4.88 -11.06 -15.64
C ALA A 131 -3.97 -11.94 -16.52
N GLY A 132 -2.64 -11.91 -16.32
CA GLY A 132 -1.69 -12.68 -17.12
C GLY A 132 -1.52 -12.17 -18.56
N ILE A 133 -1.84 -10.88 -18.81
CA ILE A 133 -1.83 -10.24 -20.12
C ILE A 133 -0.46 -9.65 -20.41
N ASP A 134 0.10 -9.91 -21.60
CA ASP A 134 1.33 -9.26 -22.05
C ASP A 134 1.02 -7.81 -22.45
N VAL A 135 1.79 -6.88 -21.92
CA VAL A 135 1.66 -5.45 -22.17
C VAL A 135 2.97 -4.89 -22.75
N LEU A 136 2.84 -4.19 -23.88
CA LEU A 136 3.92 -3.41 -24.47
C LEU A 136 3.81 -1.97 -24.00
N ILE A 137 4.87 -1.41 -23.44
CA ILE A 137 4.96 -0.01 -23.05
C ILE A 137 5.24 0.86 -24.29
N LYS A 138 4.29 1.69 -24.69
CA LYS A 138 4.41 2.55 -25.88
C LYS A 138 5.14 3.85 -25.57
N SER A 139 4.82 4.45 -24.42
CA SER A 139 5.45 5.68 -23.94
C SER A 139 5.31 5.80 -22.42
N ILE A 140 6.19 6.60 -21.83
CA ILE A 140 6.24 6.88 -20.39
C ILE A 140 6.18 8.39 -20.21
N GLN A 141 5.41 8.84 -19.20
CA GLN A 141 5.38 10.23 -18.76
C GLN A 141 5.65 10.32 -17.26
N MET A 142 6.47 11.29 -16.87
CA MET A 142 6.71 11.71 -15.50
C MET A 142 6.43 13.21 -15.38
N HIS A 143 5.55 13.62 -14.46
CA HIS A 143 5.16 15.03 -14.29
C HIS A 143 4.73 15.71 -15.60
N ASP A 144 3.97 14.96 -16.45
CA ASP A 144 3.52 15.34 -17.78
C ASP A 144 4.62 15.44 -18.87
N ASP A 145 5.88 15.24 -18.51
CA ASP A 145 7.00 15.19 -19.45
C ASP A 145 7.24 13.77 -19.98
N PRO A 146 7.48 13.59 -21.28
CA PRO A 146 7.85 12.29 -21.85
C PRO A 146 9.27 11.91 -21.44
N VAL A 147 9.44 10.64 -21.09
CA VAL A 147 10.75 10.05 -20.73
C VAL A 147 10.90 8.68 -21.39
N ASP A 148 12.15 8.25 -21.67
CA ASP A 148 12.43 6.95 -22.26
C ASP A 148 12.44 5.81 -21.22
N GLU A 149 12.83 6.13 -19.98
CA GLU A 149 12.83 5.18 -18.87
C GLU A 149 12.45 5.87 -17.55
N SER A 150 11.98 5.08 -16.61
CA SER A 150 11.71 5.50 -15.24
C SER A 150 12.18 4.45 -14.25
N ILE A 151 12.73 4.88 -13.15
CA ILE A 151 13.31 4.03 -12.10
C ILE A 151 12.50 4.09 -10.80
N CYS A 152 12.59 3.04 -9.98
CA CYS A 152 12.06 3.06 -8.61
C CYS A 152 12.69 4.22 -7.82
N PRO A 153 11.87 5.04 -7.12
CA PRO A 153 10.45 4.88 -6.79
C PRO A 153 9.49 5.81 -7.56
N ALA A 154 9.77 6.12 -8.80
CA ALA A 154 9.02 7.12 -9.55
C ALA A 154 7.53 6.80 -9.73
N ARG A 155 6.70 7.85 -9.76
CA ARG A 155 5.30 7.79 -10.21
C ARG A 155 5.26 8.12 -11.70
N VAL A 156 4.57 7.26 -12.46
CA VAL A 156 4.56 7.34 -13.91
C VAL A 156 3.17 7.12 -14.49
N GLY A 157 2.97 7.67 -15.69
CA GLY A 157 1.91 7.30 -16.61
C GLY A 157 2.48 6.49 -17.76
N LEU A 158 1.95 5.30 -17.99
CA LEU A 158 2.33 4.41 -19.10
C LEU A 158 1.21 4.34 -20.11
N ALA A 159 1.48 4.73 -21.37
CA ALA A 159 0.63 4.32 -22.48
C ALA A 159 1.01 2.90 -22.88
N VAL A 160 0.04 1.98 -22.87
CA VAL A 160 0.30 0.56 -23.13
C VAL A 160 -0.50 0.02 -24.32
N LYS A 161 -0.04 -1.10 -24.86
CA LYS A 161 -0.76 -1.94 -25.81
C LYS A 161 -0.88 -3.35 -25.23
N GLY A 162 -2.01 -4.00 -25.44
CA GLY A 162 -2.26 -5.37 -24.99
C GLY A 162 -3.33 -5.48 -23.91
N ALA A 163 -3.49 -4.47 -23.06
CA ALA A 163 -4.53 -4.44 -22.04
C ALA A 163 -5.59 -3.36 -22.33
N LYS A 164 -6.82 -3.58 -21.84
CA LYS A 164 -7.92 -2.61 -21.87
C LYS A 164 -8.22 -2.14 -20.42
N PRO A 165 -8.79 -0.93 -20.25
CA PRO A 165 -9.06 -0.39 -18.91
C PRO A 165 -9.92 -1.29 -18.02
N GLU A 166 -10.88 -2.02 -18.58
CA GLU A 166 -11.75 -2.94 -17.85
C GLU A 166 -11.04 -4.20 -17.31
N GLU A 167 -9.85 -4.50 -17.83
CA GLU A 167 -9.01 -5.63 -17.40
C GLU A 167 -8.02 -5.25 -16.31
N VAL A 168 -7.94 -3.96 -15.97
CA VAL A 168 -6.95 -3.40 -15.04
C VAL A 168 -7.62 -2.87 -13.79
N GLY A 169 -7.22 -3.37 -12.63
CA GLY A 169 -7.69 -2.93 -11.34
C GLY A 169 -6.64 -2.15 -10.53
N ARG A 170 -7.11 -1.32 -9.59
CA ARG A 170 -6.20 -0.72 -8.60
C ARG A 170 -5.53 -1.80 -7.77
N GLY A 171 -4.21 -1.73 -7.66
CA GLY A 171 -3.37 -2.69 -6.96
C GLY A 171 -2.93 -3.89 -7.81
N ASP A 172 -3.38 -3.98 -9.04
CA ASP A 172 -2.77 -4.90 -10.01
C ASP A 172 -1.32 -4.48 -10.26
N VAL A 173 -0.53 -5.39 -10.82
CA VAL A 173 0.92 -5.20 -10.97
C VAL A 173 1.32 -5.45 -12.42
N ILE A 174 2.15 -4.57 -12.96
CA ILE A 174 2.91 -4.83 -14.18
C ILE A 174 4.34 -5.20 -13.77
N SER A 175 4.84 -6.35 -14.20
CA SER A 175 6.20 -6.78 -13.88
C SER A 175 6.79 -7.73 -14.93
N GLU A 176 8.08 -7.99 -14.79
CA GLU A 176 8.71 -9.14 -15.43
C GLU A 176 8.05 -10.44 -14.96
N GLU A 177 8.12 -11.49 -15.80
CA GLU A 177 7.56 -12.80 -15.46
C GLU A 177 8.30 -13.45 -14.28
N GLY A 178 7.56 -14.08 -13.38
CA GLY A 178 8.11 -14.75 -12.19
C GLY A 178 8.44 -13.86 -10.99
N VAL A 179 8.17 -12.55 -11.08
CA VAL A 179 8.42 -11.60 -9.97
C VAL A 179 7.34 -11.66 -8.91
N VAL A 180 6.11 -11.97 -9.31
CA VAL A 180 4.94 -12.03 -8.42
C VAL A 180 4.20 -13.35 -8.59
N ASP A 181 3.50 -13.75 -7.54
CA ASP A 181 2.61 -14.91 -7.50
C ASP A 181 1.14 -14.49 -7.62
N ILE A 182 0.32 -15.35 -8.20
CA ILE A 182 -1.14 -15.25 -8.19
C ILE A 182 -1.67 -16.30 -7.24
N LYS A 183 -2.37 -15.91 -6.18
CA LYS A 183 -2.91 -16.82 -5.16
C LYS A 183 -4.38 -16.53 -4.88
N SER A 184 -5.17 -17.59 -4.69
CA SER A 184 -6.55 -17.52 -4.18
C SER A 184 -6.64 -17.82 -2.68
N GLU A 185 -5.57 -18.35 -2.12
CA GLU A 185 -5.44 -18.68 -0.70
C GLU A 185 -4.03 -18.34 -0.22
N ILE A 186 -3.92 -17.81 1.00
CA ILE A 186 -2.63 -17.51 1.64
C ILE A 186 -2.64 -17.97 3.09
N GLU A 187 -1.46 -18.33 3.58
CA GLU A 187 -1.16 -18.53 4.99
C GLU A 187 -0.31 -17.38 5.49
N LEU A 188 -0.61 -16.86 6.68
CA LEU A 188 0.09 -15.72 7.27
C LEU A 188 0.81 -16.13 8.57
N ASP A 189 2.02 -15.61 8.74
CA ASP A 189 2.63 -15.45 10.05
C ASP A 189 1.98 -14.22 10.72
N PHE A 190 0.85 -14.47 11.38
CA PHE A 190 -0.11 -13.44 11.76
C PHE A 190 0.03 -13.01 13.22
N GLN A 191 0.04 -11.72 13.44
CA GLN A 191 -0.03 -11.07 14.74
C GLN A 191 -1.33 -10.31 14.88
N LYS A 192 -2.19 -10.73 15.81
CA LYS A 192 -3.43 -10.03 16.12
C LYS A 192 -3.12 -8.70 16.81
N ASN A 193 -3.79 -7.64 16.37
CA ASN A 193 -3.71 -6.34 17.04
C ASN A 193 -4.30 -6.44 18.47
N PRO A 194 -3.53 -6.09 19.52
CA PRO A 194 -3.98 -6.19 20.89
C PRO A 194 -5.18 -5.30 21.22
N PHE A 195 -5.39 -4.24 20.45
CA PHE A 195 -6.52 -3.34 20.61
C PHE A 195 -7.81 -3.83 19.91
N TYR A 196 -7.71 -4.86 19.07
CA TYR A 196 -8.88 -5.48 18.46
C TYR A 196 -9.53 -6.49 19.43
N LYS A 197 -10.68 -6.13 20.01
CA LYS A 197 -11.31 -6.89 21.11
C LYS A 197 -12.34 -7.93 20.65
N SER A 198 -12.86 -7.77 19.42
CA SER A 198 -13.90 -8.70 18.94
C SER A 198 -13.32 -10.09 18.63
N GLU A 199 -14.17 -11.09 18.77
CA GLU A 199 -13.84 -12.45 18.35
C GLU A 199 -13.92 -12.57 16.82
N ILE A 200 -13.19 -13.52 16.29
CA ILE A 200 -13.20 -13.92 14.89
C ILE A 200 -13.51 -15.40 14.79
N ALA A 201 -14.21 -15.80 13.74
CA ALA A 201 -14.58 -17.18 13.50
C ALA A 201 -14.22 -17.61 12.08
N GLU A 202 -14.03 -18.90 11.87
CA GLU A 202 -13.87 -19.49 10.55
C GLU A 202 -15.09 -19.19 9.68
N ASN A 203 -14.89 -19.08 8.38
CA ASN A 203 -15.85 -18.67 7.35
C ASN A 203 -16.37 -17.22 7.49
N GLN A 204 -15.97 -16.46 8.50
CA GLN A 204 -16.31 -15.05 8.62
C GLN A 204 -15.55 -14.22 7.57
N GLY A 205 -16.25 -13.24 6.96
CA GLY A 205 -15.67 -12.32 5.98
C GLY A 205 -14.74 -11.29 6.61
N CYS A 206 -13.74 -10.86 5.84
CA CYS A 206 -12.87 -9.74 6.17
C CYS A 206 -12.42 -9.03 4.88
N LEU A 207 -11.83 -7.84 5.02
CA LEU A 207 -11.05 -7.23 3.95
C LEU A 207 -9.56 -7.43 4.23
N VAL A 208 -8.80 -7.57 3.16
CA VAL A 208 -7.36 -7.80 3.23
C VAL A 208 -6.64 -6.76 2.38
N ASN A 209 -5.73 -6.04 3.00
CA ASN A 209 -4.86 -5.11 2.29
C ASN A 209 -3.51 -5.79 1.95
N ILE A 210 -3.14 -5.73 0.68
CA ILE A 210 -1.86 -6.23 0.15
C ILE A 210 -1.36 -5.22 -0.88
N GLY A 211 -0.37 -4.40 -0.53
CA GLY A 211 -0.02 -3.24 -1.35
C GLY A 211 -1.24 -2.33 -1.56
N LEU A 212 -1.58 -1.99 -2.80
CA LEU A 212 -2.78 -1.20 -3.11
C LEU A 212 -4.05 -2.04 -3.23
N GLN A 213 -3.95 -3.36 -3.26
CA GLN A 213 -5.10 -4.24 -3.32
C GLN A 213 -5.87 -4.21 -2.00
N ILE A 214 -7.19 -4.06 -2.08
CA ILE A 214 -8.13 -4.29 -0.97
C ILE A 214 -9.13 -5.33 -1.46
N LYS A 215 -9.00 -6.56 -0.98
CA LYS A 215 -9.78 -7.70 -1.47
C LYS A 215 -10.60 -8.34 -0.34
N ALA A 216 -11.81 -8.78 -0.69
CA ALA A 216 -12.63 -9.57 0.21
C ALA A 216 -12.06 -10.99 0.36
N ALA A 217 -12.04 -11.46 1.60
CA ALA A 217 -11.60 -12.81 1.93
C ALA A 217 -12.43 -13.39 3.08
N LYS A 218 -12.30 -14.71 3.28
CA LYS A 218 -12.86 -15.42 4.43
C LYS A 218 -11.75 -16.15 5.17
N PHE A 219 -11.92 -16.29 6.48
CA PHE A 219 -11.03 -17.10 7.30
C PHE A 219 -11.29 -18.59 7.02
N LEU A 220 -10.29 -19.31 6.49
CA LEU A 220 -10.33 -20.77 6.34
C LEU A 220 -9.90 -21.48 7.62
N SER A 221 -8.93 -20.90 8.33
CA SER A 221 -8.39 -21.38 9.59
C SER A 221 -7.86 -20.20 10.40
N LEU A 222 -7.88 -20.31 11.72
CA LEU A 222 -7.40 -19.28 12.62
C LEU A 222 -6.01 -19.60 13.21
N SER A 223 -5.59 -20.88 13.19
CA SER A 223 -4.29 -21.31 13.67
C SER A 223 -3.75 -22.51 12.86
N PRO A 224 -2.83 -22.29 11.91
CA PRO A 224 -2.31 -21.02 11.40
C PRO A 224 -3.41 -20.20 10.71
N LEU A 225 -3.24 -18.88 10.65
CA LEU A 225 -4.21 -18.04 9.95
C LEU A 225 -4.13 -18.29 8.45
N LYS A 226 -5.24 -18.80 7.88
CA LYS A 226 -5.39 -18.98 6.43
C LYS A 226 -6.59 -18.19 5.93
N LEU A 227 -6.39 -17.51 4.79
CA LEU A 227 -7.38 -16.69 4.14
C LEU A 227 -7.66 -17.19 2.73
N LYS A 228 -8.94 -17.21 2.36
CA LYS A 228 -9.41 -17.50 1.00
C LYS A 228 -10.04 -16.26 0.40
N PHE A 229 -9.58 -15.89 -0.78
CA PHE A 229 -10.06 -14.74 -1.53
C PHE A 229 -11.17 -15.12 -2.52
N GLU A 230 -12.11 -14.21 -2.72
CA GLU A 230 -13.17 -14.37 -3.75
C GLU A 230 -12.61 -14.20 -5.17
N LYS A 231 -11.58 -13.37 -5.33
CA LYS A 231 -10.83 -13.16 -6.57
C LYS A 231 -9.34 -13.32 -6.28
N PRO A 232 -8.56 -13.90 -7.20
CA PRO A 232 -7.11 -14.02 -7.00
C PRO A 232 -6.45 -12.70 -6.67
N ILE A 233 -5.39 -12.79 -5.87
CA ILE A 233 -4.53 -11.66 -5.50
C ILE A 233 -3.17 -11.79 -6.15
N VAL A 234 -2.50 -10.67 -6.34
CA VAL A 234 -1.07 -10.60 -6.68
C VAL A 234 -0.29 -10.40 -5.40
N CYS A 235 0.71 -11.23 -5.16
CA CYS A 235 1.50 -11.15 -3.93
C CYS A 235 2.92 -11.68 -4.12
N LYS A 236 3.76 -11.46 -3.12
CA LYS A 236 5.10 -12.04 -2.98
C LYS A 236 5.22 -12.77 -1.65
N LYS A 237 6.15 -13.71 -1.59
CA LYS A 237 6.57 -14.29 -0.31
C LYS A 237 7.06 -13.16 0.63
N ASP A 238 6.83 -13.31 1.92
CA ASP A 238 7.19 -12.35 2.99
C ASP A 238 6.54 -10.96 2.87
N GLN A 239 5.64 -10.74 1.90
CA GLN A 239 4.91 -9.49 1.78
C GLN A 239 3.99 -9.27 2.98
N ILE A 240 3.97 -8.03 3.48
CA ILE A 240 3.10 -7.64 4.60
C ILE A 240 1.66 -7.55 4.12
N VAL A 241 0.80 -8.16 4.91
CA VAL A 241 -0.65 -8.20 4.73
C VAL A 241 -1.33 -7.66 5.99
N VAL A 242 -2.34 -6.82 5.82
CA VAL A 242 -3.15 -6.32 6.94
C VAL A 242 -4.58 -6.79 6.78
N VAL A 243 -5.12 -7.40 7.84
CA VAL A 243 -6.50 -7.88 7.89
C VAL A 243 -7.38 -6.83 8.55
N LEU A 244 -8.46 -6.47 7.88
CA LEU A 244 -9.36 -5.37 8.24
C LEU A 244 -10.79 -5.89 8.46
N LYS A 245 -11.47 -5.27 9.42
CA LYS A 245 -12.90 -5.45 9.72
C LYS A 245 -13.57 -4.08 9.72
N PRO A 246 -13.94 -3.54 8.52
CA PRO A 246 -14.44 -2.16 8.37
C PRO A 246 -15.71 -1.88 9.19
N GLU A 247 -16.51 -2.90 9.46
CA GLU A 247 -17.74 -2.85 10.25
C GLU A 247 -17.50 -2.77 11.77
N SER A 248 -16.26 -2.91 12.24
CA SER A 248 -15.94 -2.80 13.67
C SER A 248 -16.22 -1.39 14.18
N THR A 249 -16.94 -1.29 15.29
CA THR A 249 -17.26 -0.02 15.95
C THR A 249 -16.08 0.56 16.75
N SER A 250 -15.09 -0.29 17.08
CA SER A 250 -13.86 0.11 17.77
C SER A 250 -12.71 0.30 16.77
N ILE A 251 -11.69 -0.54 16.84
CA ILE A 251 -10.55 -0.56 15.91
C ILE A 251 -10.89 -1.47 14.73
N ARG A 252 -10.71 -0.97 13.51
CA ARG A 252 -11.01 -1.68 12.26
C ARG A 252 -9.85 -2.55 11.75
N ILE A 253 -8.68 -2.47 12.39
CA ILE A 253 -7.47 -3.23 12.05
C ILE A 253 -7.42 -4.45 12.96
N LEU A 254 -7.66 -5.64 12.38
CA LEU A 254 -7.64 -6.90 13.12
C LEU A 254 -6.22 -7.34 13.47
N GLY A 255 -5.28 -7.11 12.56
CA GLY A 255 -3.87 -7.43 12.72
C GLY A 255 -3.14 -7.47 11.39
N SER A 256 -1.88 -7.85 11.42
CA SER A 256 -1.02 -7.95 10.24
C SER A 256 -0.13 -9.18 10.30
N GLY A 257 0.45 -9.56 9.17
CA GLY A 257 1.37 -10.68 9.08
C GLY A 257 2.09 -10.72 7.76
N LYS A 258 3.04 -11.64 7.63
CA LYS A 258 3.75 -11.92 6.37
C LYS A 258 3.19 -13.16 5.69
N ILE A 259 3.14 -13.13 4.36
CA ILE A 259 2.79 -14.30 3.55
C ILE A 259 3.91 -15.34 3.65
N LYS A 260 3.52 -16.60 3.92
CA LYS A 260 4.44 -17.74 3.93
C LYS A 260 4.69 -18.32 2.54
#